data_d5f2fd381b65d9d74521fe9272abe49e
#
_entry.id   d5f2fd381b65d9d74521fe9272abe49e
#
_cell.length_a   1.000
_cell.length_b   1.000
_cell.length_c   1.000
_cell.angle_alpha   90.00
_cell.angle_beta   90.00
_cell.angle_gamma   90.00
#
_symmetry.space_group_name_H-M   'P 1'
#
loop_
_entity.id
_entity.type
_entity.pdbx_description
1 polymer ?
#
loop_
_entity_poly.entity_id
_entity_poly.type
_entity_poly.pdbx_seq_one_letter_code
_entity_poly.pdbx_strand_id
1 'polypeptide(L)'
;MWMNEYITYMKPLSEETVFMRMQKHSEIHFDSFIDVERKYFENEADRRITEKVSNEKETVDQLKKVFVNQCIERAHKPPTETMIEELQKTNNFLQDETISKHYYVKNKYLIRKDAKINIINTVEDAIAFFSTSALSELDDEKERSYFFRGHENLNFQAIPSIMRSEKYYKNENDLYSELQTVSSKNFSNLKNHLEILTEMQHFSLPTRLLDISSNILSALFFSTTITDQNSQYVDGEVLVFSAQKKGIKKFSSDTVEIQNSLAFLPYDLKKEIHACANKIYELDKKQRVDKFKELNCVKKLMHEARKSGVFFSDVLDPNDLFEFNICLPLKNNDRIMNQSGAFISYGFTNKSTFHKKIEKEQSGYLQRLNRKFAYKVNKELVRYIVPCSSKAKIRKQLEEMGINQGNIYPDIEKRAAYIKEKFR
;
A
#
# COMPACT_ATOMS: atom_id res chain seq x y z
N MET A 1 4.75 -43.04 12.05
CA MET A 1 3.68 -43.36 13.03
C MET A 1 3.22 -42.09 13.78
N TRP A 2 4.11 -41.25 14.27
CA TRP A 2 3.78 -40.01 14.97
C TRP A 2 3.03 -38.95 14.16
N MET A 3 3.35 -38.81 12.87
CA MET A 3 2.72 -37.79 12.02
C MET A 3 1.22 -38.04 11.76
N ASN A 4 0.78 -39.30 11.70
CA ASN A 4 -0.64 -39.63 11.45
C ASN A 4 -1.55 -39.37 12.67
N GLU A 5 -1.05 -39.50 13.88
CA GLU A 5 -1.80 -39.14 15.09
C GLU A 5 -2.01 -37.63 15.22
N TYR A 6 -1.02 -36.82 14.80
CA TYR A 6 -1.14 -35.37 14.79
C TYR A 6 -2.20 -34.86 13.80
N ILE A 7 -2.36 -35.55 12.65
CA ILE A 7 -3.36 -35.18 11.64
C ILE A 7 -4.80 -35.31 12.19
N THR A 8 -5.04 -36.25 13.09
CA THR A 8 -6.37 -36.45 13.71
C THR A 8 -6.73 -35.38 14.73
N TYR A 9 -5.74 -34.71 15.32
CA TYR A 9 -5.93 -33.59 16.25
C TYR A 9 -6.01 -32.23 15.57
N MET A 10 -5.70 -32.17 14.27
CA MET A 10 -5.86 -30.96 13.48
C MET A 10 -7.23 -30.86 12.83
N LYS A 11 -8.30 -31.04 13.59
CA LYS A 11 -9.57 -30.48 13.16
C LYS A 11 -9.35 -28.98 12.91
N PRO A 12 -9.85 -28.43 11.79
CA PRO A 12 -9.82 -26.99 11.57
C PRO A 12 -10.32 -26.33 12.86
N LEU A 13 -9.65 -25.29 13.26
CA LEU A 13 -10.04 -24.50 14.41
C LEU A 13 -11.51 -24.20 14.34
N SER A 14 -12.20 -24.28 15.46
CA SER A 14 -13.57 -23.81 15.50
C SER A 14 -13.56 -22.36 15.04
N GLU A 15 -14.44 -22.04 14.16
CA GLU A 15 -14.65 -20.70 13.60
C GLU A 15 -14.74 -19.64 14.71
N GLU A 16 -15.24 -20.00 15.87
CA GLU A 16 -15.30 -19.23 17.10
C GLU A 16 -13.92 -18.75 17.61
N THR A 17 -12.86 -19.55 17.45
CA THR A 17 -11.52 -19.21 17.94
C THR A 17 -10.80 -18.21 17.01
N VAL A 18 -10.98 -18.31 15.71
CA VAL A 18 -10.48 -17.35 14.73
C VAL A 18 -11.14 -16.01 14.96
N PHE A 19 -12.44 -16.03 15.22
CA PHE A 19 -13.25 -14.85 15.43
C PHE A 19 -12.94 -14.12 16.76
N MET A 20 -12.85 -14.80 17.88
CA MET A 20 -12.54 -14.22 19.19
C MET A 20 -11.21 -13.43 19.17
N ARG A 21 -10.28 -13.79 18.27
CA ARG A 21 -9.04 -13.06 18.06
C ARG A 21 -9.21 -11.84 17.18
N MET A 22 -10.07 -11.90 16.18
CA MET A 22 -10.36 -10.73 15.32
C MET A 22 -11.06 -9.62 16.13
N GLN A 23 -11.91 -9.94 17.09
CA GLN A 23 -12.48 -8.95 18.01
C GLN A 23 -11.42 -8.23 18.87
N LYS A 24 -10.39 -8.95 19.31
CA LYS A 24 -9.29 -8.38 20.12
C LYS A 24 -8.39 -7.43 19.34
N HIS A 25 -8.48 -7.47 18.01
CA HIS A 25 -7.69 -6.69 17.07
C HIS A 25 -8.56 -5.83 16.14
N SER A 26 -9.71 -5.36 16.63
CA SER A 26 -10.69 -4.58 15.85
C SER A 26 -10.17 -3.26 15.26
N GLU A 27 -8.96 -2.85 15.58
CA GLU A 27 -8.23 -1.76 14.92
C GLU A 27 -7.36 -2.22 13.74
N ILE A 28 -7.34 -3.53 13.45
CA ILE A 28 -6.49 -4.09 12.40
C ILE A 28 -7.21 -3.97 11.08
N HIS A 29 -6.61 -3.20 10.18
CA HIS A 29 -6.84 -3.28 8.75
C HIS A 29 -6.92 -4.76 8.34
N PHE A 30 -7.91 -5.09 7.53
CA PHE A 30 -8.18 -6.40 6.95
C PHE A 30 -6.88 -7.19 6.69
N ASP A 31 -6.40 -7.90 7.71
CA ASP A 31 -5.41 -8.94 7.53
C ASP A 31 -6.08 -10.04 6.72
N SER A 32 -5.34 -10.65 5.80
CA SER A 32 -5.90 -11.78 5.09
C SER A 32 -6.28 -12.85 6.12
N PHE A 33 -7.34 -13.56 5.86
CA PHE A 33 -7.74 -14.72 6.66
C PHE A 33 -6.54 -15.70 6.83
N ILE A 34 -5.67 -15.76 5.83
CA ILE A 34 -4.44 -16.55 5.81
C ILE A 34 -3.40 -16.10 6.84
N ASP A 35 -3.18 -14.80 7.03
CA ASP A 35 -2.21 -14.33 8.02
C ASP A 35 -2.77 -14.43 9.44
N VAL A 36 -4.06 -14.23 9.61
CA VAL A 36 -4.74 -14.54 10.86
C VAL A 36 -4.61 -16.04 11.17
N GLU A 37 -4.81 -16.90 10.18
CA GLU A 37 -4.63 -18.35 10.29
C GLU A 37 -3.17 -18.72 10.56
N ARG A 38 -2.20 -18.13 9.84
CA ARG A 38 -0.76 -18.40 10.05
C ARG A 38 -0.35 -18.09 11.48
N LYS A 39 -0.64 -16.90 11.95
CA LYS A 39 -0.30 -16.48 13.32
C LYS A 39 -1.03 -17.30 14.39
N TYR A 40 -2.23 -17.74 14.09
CA TYR A 40 -2.96 -18.66 14.94
C TYR A 40 -2.31 -20.05 14.94
N PHE A 41 -1.95 -20.59 13.77
CA PHE A 41 -1.28 -21.89 13.69
C PHE A 41 0.09 -21.87 14.35
N GLU A 42 0.83 -20.77 14.26
CA GLU A 42 2.09 -20.57 14.97
C GLU A 42 1.88 -20.62 16.50
N ASN A 43 0.90 -19.90 17.02
CA ASN A 43 0.60 -19.91 18.45
C ASN A 43 0.03 -21.25 18.95
N GLU A 44 -0.79 -21.93 18.13
CA GLU A 44 -1.32 -23.24 18.46
C GLU A 44 -0.23 -24.32 18.39
N ALA A 45 0.70 -24.21 17.43
CA ALA A 45 1.91 -25.02 17.38
C ALA A 45 2.77 -24.83 18.64
N ASP A 46 2.96 -23.58 19.07
CA ASP A 46 3.68 -23.27 20.31
C ASP A 46 3.03 -23.93 21.52
N ARG A 47 1.72 -23.80 21.67
CA ARG A 47 0.99 -24.39 22.78
C ARG A 47 1.06 -25.92 22.80
N ARG A 48 0.81 -26.57 21.67
CA ARG A 48 0.67 -28.04 21.58
C ARG A 48 1.99 -28.79 21.55
N ILE A 49 3.00 -28.21 20.90
CA ILE A 49 4.30 -28.87 20.72
C ILE A 49 5.19 -28.62 21.94
N THR A 50 5.17 -27.42 22.50
CA THR A 50 5.97 -27.07 23.69
C THR A 50 5.48 -27.80 24.93
N GLU A 51 4.18 -28.06 25.08
CA GLU A 51 3.63 -28.81 26.21
C GLU A 51 3.95 -30.31 26.15
N LYS A 52 4.23 -30.90 24.98
CA LYS A 52 4.41 -32.34 24.80
C LYS A 52 5.87 -32.78 24.51
N VAL A 53 6.74 -31.89 24.09
CA VAL A 53 8.13 -32.22 23.69
C VAL A 53 9.09 -31.39 24.52
N SER A 54 9.53 -31.94 25.66
CA SER A 54 10.32 -31.19 26.63
C SER A 54 11.85 -31.23 26.44
N ASN A 55 12.43 -31.90 25.44
CA ASN A 55 13.86 -32.24 25.51
C ASN A 55 14.77 -31.87 24.32
N GLU A 56 14.25 -31.36 23.18
CA GLU A 56 15.14 -30.97 22.07
C GLU A 56 14.59 -29.75 21.31
N LYS A 57 15.18 -28.59 21.54
CA LYS A 57 14.74 -27.31 20.99
C LYS A 57 14.72 -27.29 19.44
N GLU A 58 15.68 -27.92 18.80
CA GLU A 58 15.82 -27.98 17.34
C GLU A 58 14.75 -28.83 16.67
N THR A 59 14.37 -29.93 17.31
CA THR A 59 13.27 -30.83 16.87
C THR A 59 11.92 -30.17 17.02
N VAL A 60 11.73 -29.38 18.08
CA VAL A 60 10.50 -28.62 18.33
C VAL A 60 10.30 -27.54 17.24
N ASP A 61 11.34 -26.79 16.88
CA ASP A 61 11.23 -25.75 15.84
C ASP A 61 10.99 -26.31 14.43
N GLN A 62 11.55 -27.48 14.11
CA GLN A 62 11.28 -28.19 12.87
C GLN A 62 9.84 -28.71 12.83
N LEU A 63 9.35 -29.30 13.90
CA LEU A 63 7.96 -29.78 14.01
C LEU A 63 6.95 -28.62 13.90
N LYS A 64 7.23 -27.47 14.51
CA LYS A 64 6.41 -26.26 14.38
C LYS A 64 6.33 -25.78 12.93
N LYS A 65 7.46 -25.73 12.21
CA LYS A 65 7.48 -25.34 10.79
C LYS A 65 6.69 -26.30 9.91
N VAL A 66 6.84 -27.61 10.11
CA VAL A 66 6.09 -28.63 9.36
C VAL A 66 4.59 -28.50 9.65
N PHE A 67 4.21 -28.31 10.91
CA PHE A 67 2.82 -28.13 11.31
C PHE A 67 2.19 -26.89 10.64
N VAL A 68 2.84 -25.74 10.73
CA VAL A 68 2.35 -24.48 10.14
C VAL A 68 2.22 -24.62 8.63
N ASN A 69 3.22 -25.19 7.94
CA ASN A 69 3.20 -25.37 6.49
C ASN A 69 2.07 -26.31 6.03
N GLN A 70 1.83 -27.41 6.73
CA GLN A 70 0.72 -28.32 6.41
C GLN A 70 -0.65 -27.67 6.64
N CYS A 71 -0.78 -26.87 7.69
CA CYS A 71 -2.01 -26.10 7.93
C CYS A 71 -2.26 -25.08 6.84
N ILE A 72 -1.21 -24.38 6.41
CA ILE A 72 -1.26 -23.41 5.31
C ILE A 72 -1.61 -24.10 3.99
N GLU A 73 -0.95 -25.22 3.65
CA GLU A 73 -1.27 -25.99 2.43
C GLU A 73 -2.73 -26.44 2.39
N ARG A 74 -3.32 -26.80 3.55
CA ARG A 74 -4.74 -27.17 3.64
C ARG A 74 -5.67 -25.97 3.52
N ALA A 75 -5.30 -24.85 4.11
CA ALA A 75 -6.06 -23.60 3.99
C ALA A 75 -6.07 -23.05 2.56
N HIS A 76 -5.02 -23.34 1.79
CA HIS A 76 -4.87 -22.88 0.40
C HIS A 76 -5.47 -23.81 -0.66
N LYS A 77 -5.88 -25.01 -0.32
CA LYS A 77 -6.68 -25.81 -1.26
C LYS A 77 -8.00 -25.07 -1.50
N PRO A 78 -8.39 -24.87 -2.78
CA PRO A 78 -9.68 -24.28 -3.07
C PRO A 78 -10.74 -25.09 -2.30
N PRO A 79 -11.64 -24.42 -1.56
CA PRO A 79 -12.68 -25.13 -0.84
C PRO A 79 -13.48 -25.94 -1.85
N THR A 80 -13.60 -27.25 -1.63
CA THR A 80 -14.51 -28.07 -2.39
C THR A 80 -15.95 -27.58 -2.11
N GLU A 81 -16.88 -27.78 -3.04
CA GLU A 81 -18.28 -27.43 -2.83
C GLU A 81 -18.81 -27.97 -1.50
N THR A 82 -18.37 -29.16 -1.10
CA THR A 82 -18.67 -29.79 0.20
C THR A 82 -18.15 -28.97 1.38
N MET A 83 -16.95 -28.36 1.29
CA MET A 83 -16.42 -27.50 2.35
C MET A 83 -17.19 -26.17 2.46
N ILE A 84 -17.65 -25.64 1.32
CA ILE A 84 -18.50 -24.44 1.30
C ILE A 84 -19.86 -24.76 1.93
N GLU A 85 -20.43 -25.91 1.64
CA GLU A 85 -21.67 -26.37 2.26
C GLU A 85 -21.52 -26.67 3.76
N GLU A 86 -20.38 -27.22 4.19
CA GLU A 86 -20.08 -27.43 5.60
C GLU A 86 -19.84 -26.11 6.32
N LEU A 87 -19.13 -25.15 5.72
CA LEU A 87 -18.99 -23.79 6.24
C LEU A 87 -20.35 -23.05 6.33
N GLN A 88 -21.25 -23.34 5.40
CA GLN A 88 -22.61 -22.81 5.45
C GLN A 88 -23.49 -23.52 6.48
N LYS A 89 -23.23 -24.80 6.79
CA LYS A 89 -23.95 -25.59 7.79
C LYS A 89 -23.43 -25.42 9.22
N THR A 90 -22.15 -25.10 9.41
CA THR A 90 -21.54 -24.82 10.73
C THR A 90 -21.76 -23.36 11.17
N ASN A 91 -22.95 -22.89 11.01
CA ASN A 91 -23.41 -21.50 11.15
C ASN A 91 -23.41 -20.95 12.59
N ASN A 92 -22.71 -21.57 13.55
CA ASN A 92 -22.62 -21.04 14.92
C ASN A 92 -21.84 -19.71 14.96
N PHE A 93 -20.96 -19.48 14.01
CA PHE A 93 -20.14 -18.29 13.90
C PHE A 93 -20.95 -17.05 13.50
N LEU A 94 -21.90 -17.19 12.57
CA LEU A 94 -22.79 -16.11 12.17
C LEU A 94 -24.01 -15.97 13.08
N GLN A 95 -24.16 -16.85 14.08
CA GLN A 95 -25.23 -16.78 15.07
C GLN A 95 -24.94 -15.79 16.20
N ASP A 96 -23.70 -15.38 16.41
CA ASP A 96 -23.43 -14.24 17.28
C ASP A 96 -23.97 -12.97 16.61
N GLU A 97 -25.00 -12.39 17.21
CA GLU A 97 -25.68 -11.19 16.68
C GLU A 97 -24.73 -10.02 16.46
N THR A 98 -23.71 -9.88 17.29
CA THR A 98 -22.71 -8.80 17.18
C THR A 98 -21.86 -8.97 15.93
N ILE A 99 -21.57 -10.20 15.56
CA ILE A 99 -20.72 -10.58 14.44
C ILE A 99 -21.50 -10.56 13.14
N SER A 100 -22.62 -11.26 13.10
CA SER A 100 -23.49 -11.30 11.93
C SER A 100 -24.00 -9.90 11.53
N LYS A 101 -24.01 -8.97 12.50
CA LYS A 101 -24.33 -7.56 12.24
C LYS A 101 -23.27 -6.83 11.40
N HIS A 102 -21.99 -7.16 11.60
CA HIS A 102 -20.88 -6.41 11.02
C HIS A 102 -20.06 -7.16 9.97
N TYR A 103 -20.18 -8.48 9.90
CA TYR A 103 -19.36 -9.31 9.03
C TYR A 103 -20.15 -10.38 8.28
N TYR A 104 -19.62 -10.86 7.18
CA TYR A 104 -20.07 -12.04 6.45
C TYR A 104 -18.88 -12.75 5.81
N VAL A 105 -19.00 -14.02 5.47
CA VAL A 105 -17.97 -14.80 4.80
C VAL A 105 -18.27 -14.88 3.29
N LYS A 106 -17.28 -14.57 2.46
CA LYS A 106 -17.33 -14.74 1.01
C LYS A 106 -15.97 -15.22 0.50
N ASN A 107 -15.96 -16.33 -0.21
CA ASN A 107 -14.74 -16.88 -0.82
C ASN A 107 -13.58 -16.99 0.19
N LYS A 108 -13.80 -17.64 1.35
CA LYS A 108 -12.83 -17.77 2.44
C LYS A 108 -12.43 -16.48 3.18
N TYR A 109 -12.96 -15.33 2.81
CA TYR A 109 -12.66 -14.06 3.49
C TYR A 109 -13.79 -13.68 4.44
N LEU A 110 -13.41 -13.27 5.64
CA LEU A 110 -14.33 -12.59 6.55
C LEU A 110 -14.36 -11.10 6.19
N ILE A 111 -15.53 -10.63 5.82
CA ILE A 111 -15.73 -9.32 5.22
C ILE A 111 -16.62 -8.49 6.13
N ARG A 112 -16.17 -7.27 6.47
CA ARG A 112 -17.09 -6.31 7.09
C ARG A 112 -18.24 -5.99 6.12
N LYS A 113 -19.45 -5.90 6.64
CA LYS A 113 -20.65 -5.58 5.83
C LYS A 113 -20.58 -4.20 5.19
N ASP A 114 -19.71 -3.31 5.70
CA ASP A 114 -19.44 -2.00 5.13
C ASP A 114 -18.35 -2.02 4.03
N ALA A 115 -17.81 -3.20 3.70
CA ALA A 115 -16.81 -3.36 2.64
C ALA A 115 -17.33 -4.30 1.55
N LYS A 116 -17.36 -3.81 0.31
CA LYS A 116 -17.67 -4.62 -0.86
C LYS A 116 -16.40 -5.26 -1.40
N ILE A 117 -16.39 -6.59 -1.56
CA ILE A 117 -15.28 -7.32 -2.16
C ILE A 117 -15.64 -7.80 -3.56
N ASN A 118 -14.72 -7.56 -4.50
CA ASN A 118 -14.72 -8.11 -5.84
C ASN A 118 -13.48 -8.99 -6.02
N ILE A 119 -13.66 -10.14 -6.67
CA ILE A 119 -12.57 -11.10 -6.93
C ILE A 119 -12.18 -10.98 -8.40
N ILE A 120 -10.88 -10.85 -8.66
CA ILE A 120 -10.30 -10.77 -10.01
C ILE A 120 -9.61 -12.10 -10.29
N ASN A 121 -10.17 -12.90 -11.18
CA ASN A 121 -9.59 -14.18 -11.61
C ASN A 121 -8.96 -14.12 -12.99
N THR A 122 -9.27 -13.08 -13.77
CA THR A 122 -8.80 -12.87 -15.14
C THR A 122 -8.55 -11.38 -15.42
N VAL A 123 -7.87 -11.09 -16.52
CA VAL A 123 -7.72 -9.72 -17.01
C VAL A 123 -9.09 -9.12 -17.41
N GLU A 124 -9.97 -9.95 -17.96
CA GLU A 124 -11.32 -9.56 -18.34
C GLU A 124 -12.13 -9.09 -17.13
N ASP A 125 -12.03 -9.78 -15.99
CA ASP A 125 -12.67 -9.34 -14.73
C ASP A 125 -12.20 -7.94 -14.35
N ALA A 126 -10.87 -7.72 -14.40
CA ALA A 126 -10.31 -6.40 -14.09
C ALA A 126 -10.81 -5.32 -15.06
N ILE A 127 -10.85 -5.60 -16.36
CA ILE A 127 -11.38 -4.65 -17.35
C ILE A 127 -12.86 -4.36 -17.09
N ALA A 128 -13.64 -5.38 -16.76
CA ALA A 128 -15.06 -5.22 -16.45
C ALA A 128 -15.29 -4.35 -15.20
N PHE A 129 -14.50 -4.54 -14.16
CA PHE A 129 -14.60 -3.74 -12.92
C PHE A 129 -14.10 -2.32 -13.08
N PHE A 130 -13.07 -2.10 -13.90
CA PHE A 130 -12.31 -0.85 -13.92
C PHE A 130 -12.46 -0.07 -15.23
N SER A 131 -13.35 -0.47 -16.14
CA SER A 131 -13.68 0.39 -17.26
C SER A 131 -14.20 1.74 -16.73
N THR A 132 -13.86 2.82 -17.40
CA THR A 132 -14.26 4.17 -16.96
C THR A 132 -15.79 4.28 -16.84
N SER A 133 -16.53 3.58 -17.70
CA SER A 133 -18.01 3.50 -17.60
C SER A 133 -18.46 2.81 -16.32
N ALA A 134 -17.89 1.63 -15.99
CA ALA A 134 -18.26 0.89 -14.79
C ALA A 134 -17.95 1.68 -13.51
N LEU A 135 -16.80 2.37 -13.44
CA LEU A 135 -16.44 3.19 -12.29
C LEU A 135 -17.30 4.46 -12.18
N SER A 136 -17.60 5.12 -13.31
CA SER A 136 -18.39 6.35 -13.31
C SER A 136 -19.88 6.14 -13.05
N GLU A 137 -20.44 4.98 -13.42
CA GLU A 137 -21.83 4.61 -13.10
C GLU A 137 -22.04 4.42 -11.59
N LEU A 138 -20.98 4.04 -10.87
CA LEU A 138 -21.02 3.78 -9.45
C LEU A 138 -20.60 5.00 -8.58
N ASP A 139 -20.13 6.07 -9.22
CA ASP A 139 -19.65 7.28 -8.56
C ASP A 139 -20.65 8.43 -8.80
N ASP A 140 -21.29 8.90 -7.74
CA ASP A 140 -22.27 10.00 -7.79
C ASP A 140 -21.65 11.35 -8.22
N GLU A 141 -20.31 11.45 -8.27
CA GLU A 141 -19.60 12.69 -8.61
C GLU A 141 -19.09 12.67 -10.06
N LYS A 142 -19.55 13.61 -10.86
CA LYS A 142 -19.05 13.83 -12.23
C LYS A 142 -17.62 14.33 -12.26
N GLU A 143 -16.88 14.02 -13.35
CA GLU A 143 -15.51 14.50 -13.59
C GLU A 143 -14.44 13.98 -12.63
N ARG A 144 -14.46 12.70 -12.31
CA ARG A 144 -13.38 12.04 -11.56
C ARG A 144 -12.36 11.37 -12.48
N SER A 145 -11.17 11.19 -11.95
CA SER A 145 -10.12 10.33 -12.52
C SER A 145 -9.79 9.24 -11.53
N TYR A 146 -9.50 8.06 -12.06
CA TYR A 146 -9.21 6.87 -11.28
C TYR A 146 -7.75 6.48 -11.46
N PHE A 147 -7.14 6.04 -10.38
CA PHE A 147 -5.77 5.56 -10.33
C PHE A 147 -5.74 4.24 -9.58
N PHE A 148 -4.76 3.42 -9.90
CA PHE A 148 -4.68 2.05 -9.42
C PHE A 148 -3.31 1.78 -8.81
N ARG A 149 -3.27 0.89 -7.82
CA ARG A 149 -2.04 0.36 -7.26
C ARG A 149 -2.20 -1.13 -6.98
N GLY A 150 -1.30 -1.95 -7.52
CA GLY A 150 -1.25 -3.39 -7.24
C GLY A 150 -0.35 -3.68 -6.05
N HIS A 151 -0.81 -4.56 -5.18
CA HIS A 151 -0.04 -5.19 -4.13
C HIS A 151 0.01 -6.69 -4.37
N GLU A 152 1.19 -7.29 -4.41
CA GLU A 152 1.36 -8.73 -4.55
C GLU A 152 0.90 -9.51 -3.31
N ASN A 153 0.82 -8.83 -2.18
CA ASN A 153 0.33 -9.31 -0.91
C ASN A 153 -0.72 -8.32 -0.38
N LEU A 154 -1.93 -8.79 -0.15
CA LEU A 154 -3.03 -7.96 0.33
C LEU A 154 -2.85 -7.39 1.75
N ASN A 155 -1.82 -7.86 2.49
CA ASN A 155 -1.43 -7.30 3.78
C ASN A 155 -0.50 -6.09 3.64
N PHE A 156 0.01 -5.81 2.44
CA PHE A 156 0.83 -4.63 2.24
C PHE A 156 0.00 -3.36 2.41
N GLN A 157 0.56 -2.44 3.17
CA GLN A 157 -0.05 -1.13 3.35
C GLN A 157 0.37 -0.18 2.23
N ALA A 158 -0.57 0.66 1.80
CA ALA A 158 -0.31 1.69 0.79
C ALA A 158 0.43 2.88 1.42
N ILE A 159 1.64 2.65 1.92
CA ILE A 159 2.51 3.67 2.50
C ILE A 159 3.76 3.89 1.64
N PRO A 160 4.27 5.13 1.56
CA PRO A 160 5.53 5.42 0.88
C PRO A 160 6.70 4.63 1.47
N SER A 161 7.67 4.30 0.62
CA SER A 161 8.81 3.47 1.03
C SER A 161 9.66 4.09 2.15
N ILE A 162 9.76 5.41 2.20
CA ILE A 162 10.47 6.13 3.26
C ILE A 162 9.86 5.86 4.66
N MET A 163 8.56 5.63 4.74
CA MET A 163 7.85 5.37 5.98
C MET A 163 7.97 3.92 6.47
N ARG A 164 8.52 3.02 5.68
CA ARG A 164 8.67 1.59 6.08
C ARG A 164 9.77 1.37 7.11
N SER A 165 10.62 2.37 7.35
CA SER A 165 11.67 2.32 8.37
C SER A 165 11.77 3.66 9.07
N GLU A 166 11.76 3.65 10.42
CA GLU A 166 11.97 4.86 11.22
C GLU A 166 13.33 5.50 10.93
N LYS A 167 14.37 4.67 10.70
CA LYS A 167 15.71 5.14 10.36
C LYS A 167 15.71 5.90 9.03
N TYR A 168 15.03 5.39 7.99
CA TYR A 168 14.91 6.09 6.71
C TYR A 168 14.11 7.39 6.85
N TYR A 169 13.00 7.37 7.55
CA TYR A 169 12.14 8.53 7.74
C TYR A 169 12.85 9.70 8.44
N LYS A 170 13.65 9.39 9.46
CA LYS A 170 14.41 10.41 10.20
C LYS A 170 15.60 10.96 9.42
N ASN A 171 16.25 10.15 8.60
CA ASN A 171 17.44 10.50 7.82
C ASN A 171 17.11 10.74 6.33
N GLU A 172 15.89 11.11 6.00
CA GLU A 172 15.43 11.32 4.62
C GLU A 172 16.33 12.31 3.86
N ASN A 173 16.65 13.44 4.47
CA ASN A 173 17.53 14.47 3.89
C ASN A 173 18.95 13.93 3.60
N ASP A 174 19.52 13.19 4.54
CA ASP A 174 20.89 12.69 4.41
C ASP A 174 20.99 11.62 3.31
N LEU A 175 19.99 10.71 3.24
CA LEU A 175 19.89 9.72 2.16
C LEU A 175 19.89 10.38 0.78
N TYR A 176 19.14 11.46 0.62
CA TYR A 176 19.00 12.14 -0.67
C TYR A 176 20.24 12.96 -1.03
N SER A 177 20.80 13.67 -0.05
CA SER A 177 22.01 14.45 -0.22
C SER A 177 23.20 13.58 -0.61
N GLU A 178 23.34 12.41 0.01
CA GLU A 178 24.42 11.47 -0.28
C GLU A 178 24.29 10.91 -1.70
N LEU A 179 23.09 10.45 -2.11
CA LEU A 179 22.90 9.94 -3.47
C LEU A 179 23.15 11.02 -4.53
N GLN A 180 22.69 12.26 -4.32
CA GLN A 180 22.98 13.36 -5.22
C GLN A 180 24.47 13.67 -5.33
N THR A 181 25.20 13.55 -4.23
CA THR A 181 26.65 13.79 -4.19
C THR A 181 27.42 12.74 -4.99
N VAL A 182 27.13 11.45 -4.76
CA VAL A 182 27.87 10.36 -5.41
C VAL A 182 27.43 10.10 -6.84
N SER A 183 26.24 10.54 -7.22
CA SER A 183 25.64 10.32 -8.54
C SER A 183 25.18 11.63 -9.22
N SER A 184 25.91 12.71 -9.02
CA SER A 184 25.53 14.08 -9.45
C SER A 184 25.11 14.19 -10.91
N LYS A 185 25.74 13.43 -11.82
CA LYS A 185 25.40 13.42 -13.24
C LYS A 185 23.93 13.05 -13.52
N ASN A 186 23.36 12.15 -12.73
CA ASN A 186 21.98 11.70 -12.89
C ASN A 186 20.96 12.77 -12.48
N PHE A 187 21.36 13.71 -11.62
CA PHE A 187 20.47 14.73 -11.06
C PHE A 187 20.69 16.13 -11.64
N SER A 188 21.78 16.36 -12.36
CA SER A 188 22.19 17.70 -12.85
C SER A 188 21.17 18.39 -13.76
N ASN A 189 20.38 17.63 -14.51
CA ASN A 189 19.37 18.14 -15.44
C ASN A 189 17.96 18.17 -14.88
N LEU A 190 17.74 17.68 -13.65
CA LEU A 190 16.44 17.66 -13.01
C LEU A 190 16.15 19.03 -12.40
N LYS A 191 14.91 19.52 -12.62
CA LYS A 191 14.58 20.93 -12.31
C LYS A 191 13.81 21.08 -11.01
N ASN A 192 13.00 20.11 -10.61
CA ASN A 192 12.15 20.23 -9.44
C ASN A 192 12.26 19.00 -8.52
N HIS A 193 11.82 19.17 -7.28
CA HIS A 193 11.94 18.12 -6.26
C HIS A 193 11.12 16.87 -6.60
N LEU A 194 10.00 16.99 -7.33
CA LEU A 194 9.25 15.82 -7.78
C LEU A 194 10.07 14.98 -8.77
N GLU A 195 10.76 15.62 -9.74
CA GLU A 195 11.64 14.91 -10.68
C GLU A 195 12.80 14.22 -9.95
N ILE A 196 13.44 14.94 -9.01
CA ILE A 196 14.55 14.39 -8.22
C ILE A 196 14.08 13.18 -7.39
N LEU A 197 12.96 13.28 -6.69
CA LEU A 197 12.41 12.17 -5.92
C LEU A 197 12.01 10.98 -6.80
N THR A 198 11.47 11.25 -7.98
CA THR A 198 11.10 10.21 -8.95
C THR A 198 12.32 9.46 -9.45
N GLU A 199 13.41 10.17 -9.73
CA GLU A 199 14.67 9.57 -10.17
C GLU A 199 15.33 8.77 -9.04
N MET A 200 15.29 9.26 -7.80
CA MET A 200 15.73 8.50 -6.63
C MET A 200 14.97 7.19 -6.47
N GLN A 201 13.66 7.24 -6.67
CA GLN A 201 12.81 6.06 -6.60
C GLN A 201 13.08 5.08 -7.76
N HIS A 202 13.42 5.59 -8.93
CA HIS A 202 13.89 4.78 -10.06
C HIS A 202 15.11 3.94 -9.66
N PHE A 203 16.05 4.51 -8.91
CA PHE A 203 17.22 3.83 -8.36
C PHE A 203 16.92 3.07 -7.04
N SER A 204 15.64 2.82 -6.74
CA SER A 204 15.20 2.06 -5.57
C SER A 204 15.54 2.71 -4.21
N LEU A 205 15.90 3.99 -4.18
CA LEU A 205 16.01 4.71 -2.92
C LEU A 205 14.61 4.97 -2.33
N PRO A 206 14.41 4.74 -1.03
CA PRO A 206 13.11 5.02 -0.40
C PRO A 206 12.72 6.49 -0.50
N THR A 207 11.51 6.78 -0.97
CA THR A 207 11.00 8.16 -1.10
C THR A 207 9.63 8.31 -0.42
N ARG A 208 9.20 9.58 -0.26
CA ARG A 208 7.87 9.95 0.23
C ARG A 208 6.76 9.82 -0.81
N LEU A 209 7.08 9.54 -2.04
CA LEU A 209 6.10 9.35 -3.11
C LEU A 209 5.49 7.95 -3.01
N LEU A 210 4.18 7.86 -3.15
CA LEU A 210 3.48 6.59 -3.32
C LEU A 210 3.11 6.42 -4.79
N ASP A 211 3.67 5.41 -5.46
CA ASP A 211 3.34 5.10 -6.85
C ASP A 211 1.88 4.68 -7.00
N ILE A 212 1.25 5.24 -8.00
CA ILE A 212 -0.04 4.85 -8.52
C ILE A 212 0.01 4.87 -10.05
N SER A 213 -0.90 4.20 -10.70
CA SER A 213 -0.96 4.15 -12.16
C SER A 213 -2.34 4.56 -12.66
N SER A 214 -2.42 5.26 -13.77
CA SER A 214 -3.68 5.45 -14.49
C SER A 214 -4.05 4.23 -15.36
N ASN A 215 -3.16 3.23 -15.46
CA ASN A 215 -3.38 2.00 -16.21
C ASN A 215 -3.62 0.83 -15.24
N ILE A 216 -4.81 0.25 -15.31
CA ILE A 216 -5.20 -0.91 -14.51
C ILE A 216 -4.32 -2.13 -14.77
N LEU A 217 -3.87 -2.35 -16.01
CA LEU A 217 -3.04 -3.50 -16.36
C LEU A 217 -1.68 -3.45 -15.68
N SER A 218 -1.12 -2.25 -15.51
CA SER A 218 0.10 -2.06 -14.71
C SER A 218 -0.11 -2.43 -13.24
N ALA A 219 -1.22 -1.99 -12.64
CA ALA A 219 -1.55 -2.35 -11.26
C ALA A 219 -1.81 -3.86 -11.11
N LEU A 220 -2.49 -4.45 -12.08
CA LEU A 220 -2.75 -5.89 -12.11
C LEU A 220 -1.43 -6.69 -12.24
N PHE A 221 -0.48 -6.19 -13.05
CA PHE A 221 0.86 -6.77 -13.13
C PHE A 221 1.53 -6.80 -11.75
N PHE A 222 1.52 -5.70 -10.99
CA PHE A 222 2.10 -5.66 -9.65
C PHE A 222 1.37 -6.57 -8.65
N SER A 223 0.04 -6.67 -8.73
CA SER A 223 -0.74 -7.53 -7.83
C SER A 223 -0.51 -9.04 -8.06
N THR A 224 0.00 -9.39 -9.25
CA THR A 224 0.31 -10.77 -9.63
C THR A 224 1.81 -11.11 -9.53
N THR A 225 2.66 -10.16 -9.12
CA THR A 225 4.09 -10.39 -8.95
C THR A 225 4.33 -11.42 -7.84
N ILE A 226 5.36 -12.23 -8.01
CA ILE A 226 5.81 -13.24 -7.05
C ILE A 226 7.28 -12.92 -6.79
N THR A 227 7.60 -12.29 -5.65
CA THR A 227 8.97 -11.89 -5.31
C THR A 227 9.73 -12.97 -4.57
N ASP A 228 9.04 -13.83 -3.84
CA ASP A 228 9.60 -14.93 -3.09
C ASP A 228 8.68 -16.16 -3.09
N GLN A 229 9.16 -17.26 -2.52
CA GLN A 229 8.39 -18.52 -2.44
C GLN A 229 7.10 -18.38 -1.60
N ASN A 230 7.06 -17.44 -0.65
CA ASN A 230 5.88 -17.22 0.17
C ASN A 230 4.82 -16.40 -0.56
N SER A 231 5.22 -15.45 -1.39
CA SER A 231 4.29 -14.56 -2.12
C SER A 231 3.45 -15.29 -3.18
N GLN A 232 3.85 -16.48 -3.63
CA GLN A 232 3.03 -17.30 -4.53
C GLN A 232 1.76 -17.86 -3.87
N TYR A 233 1.74 -17.96 -2.53
CA TYR A 233 0.60 -18.49 -1.77
C TYR A 233 -0.27 -17.41 -1.14
N VAL A 234 0.06 -16.14 -1.34
CA VAL A 234 -0.66 -15.01 -0.77
C VAL A 234 -1.45 -14.30 -1.87
N ASP A 235 -2.68 -13.95 -1.56
CA ASP A 235 -3.53 -13.20 -2.47
C ASP A 235 -2.99 -11.78 -2.67
N GLY A 236 -3.12 -11.28 -3.89
CA GLY A 236 -2.82 -9.88 -4.23
C GLY A 236 -4.04 -9.00 -4.08
N GLU A 237 -3.84 -7.71 -4.20
CA GLU A 237 -4.91 -6.72 -4.15
C GLU A 237 -4.67 -5.61 -5.18
N VAL A 238 -5.75 -5.10 -5.78
CA VAL A 238 -5.73 -3.85 -6.53
C VAL A 238 -6.48 -2.79 -5.75
N LEU A 239 -5.76 -1.76 -5.33
CA LEU A 239 -6.33 -0.57 -4.71
C LEU A 239 -6.77 0.42 -5.79
N VAL A 240 -7.93 1.04 -5.57
CA VAL A 240 -8.47 2.07 -6.46
C VAL A 240 -8.52 3.39 -5.71
N PHE A 241 -7.97 4.42 -6.32
CA PHE A 241 -8.01 5.79 -5.84
C PHE A 241 -8.82 6.64 -6.81
N SER A 242 -9.67 7.49 -6.27
CA SER A 242 -10.54 8.37 -7.03
C SER A 242 -10.29 9.82 -6.63
N ALA A 243 -10.17 10.71 -7.60
CA ALA A 243 -9.97 12.13 -7.35
C ALA A 243 -10.72 12.98 -8.39
N GLN A 244 -11.23 14.13 -7.96
CA GLN A 244 -11.79 15.11 -8.91
C GLN A 244 -10.69 15.59 -9.86
N LYS A 245 -10.94 15.66 -11.16
CA LYS A 245 -9.96 16.07 -12.18
C LYS A 245 -9.29 17.40 -11.86
N LYS A 246 -10.06 18.39 -11.39
CA LYS A 246 -9.56 19.71 -10.97
C LYS A 246 -8.61 19.69 -9.77
N GLY A 247 -8.67 18.62 -8.95
CA GLY A 247 -7.82 18.45 -7.78
C GLY A 247 -6.49 17.74 -8.06
N ILE A 248 -6.30 17.21 -9.28
CA ILE A 248 -5.06 16.55 -9.69
C ILE A 248 -4.02 17.61 -10.03
N LYS A 249 -2.87 17.52 -9.41
CA LYS A 249 -1.76 18.46 -9.56
C LYS A 249 -0.83 18.02 -10.71
N LYS A 250 -0.28 18.99 -11.43
CA LYS A 250 0.79 18.76 -12.40
C LYS A 250 2.15 18.92 -11.73
N PHE A 251 3.18 18.42 -12.37
CA PHE A 251 4.59 18.56 -11.95
C PHE A 251 4.99 20.00 -11.62
N SER A 252 4.38 20.99 -12.27
CA SER A 252 4.64 22.43 -12.08
C SER A 252 3.80 23.08 -10.96
N SER A 253 3.13 22.31 -10.13
CA SER A 253 2.32 22.84 -9.02
C SER A 253 3.19 23.28 -7.86
N ASP A 254 3.08 24.55 -7.45
CA ASP A 254 3.78 25.12 -6.29
C ASP A 254 3.52 24.32 -5.01
N THR A 255 2.29 23.91 -4.77
CA THR A 255 1.93 23.09 -3.59
C THR A 255 2.71 21.78 -3.57
N VAL A 256 2.83 21.11 -4.71
CA VAL A 256 3.57 19.83 -4.82
C VAL A 256 5.07 20.06 -4.62
N GLU A 257 5.60 21.13 -5.21
CA GLU A 257 7.01 21.50 -5.08
C GLU A 257 7.38 21.79 -3.62
N ILE A 258 6.59 22.62 -2.94
CA ILE A 258 6.81 22.95 -1.53
C ILE A 258 6.69 21.71 -0.63
N GLN A 259 5.71 20.83 -0.87
CA GLN A 259 5.58 19.58 -0.13
C GLN A 259 6.79 18.66 -0.32
N ASN A 260 7.28 18.53 -1.55
CA ASN A 260 8.42 17.68 -1.85
C ASN A 260 9.74 18.28 -1.37
N SER A 261 9.86 19.61 -1.28
CA SER A 261 11.03 20.28 -0.69
C SER A 261 11.25 19.91 0.78
N LEU A 262 10.19 19.53 1.51
CA LEU A 262 10.33 19.02 2.89
C LEU A 262 11.26 17.80 2.96
N ALA A 263 11.35 16.99 1.92
CA ALA A 263 12.22 15.81 1.86
C ALA A 263 13.71 16.17 2.01
N PHE A 264 14.08 17.34 1.54
CA PHE A 264 15.45 17.84 1.51
C PHE A 264 15.82 18.71 2.73
N LEU A 265 14.96 18.75 3.74
CA LEU A 265 15.21 19.47 4.98
C LEU A 265 15.56 18.50 6.12
N PRO A 266 16.43 18.91 7.07
CA PRO A 266 16.72 18.16 8.27
C PRO A 266 15.44 17.83 9.06
N TYR A 267 15.43 16.67 9.72
CA TYR A 267 14.28 16.19 10.48
C TYR A 267 13.78 17.17 11.55
N ASP A 268 14.69 17.80 12.28
CA ASP A 268 14.30 18.78 13.32
C ASP A 268 13.70 20.05 12.74
N LEU A 269 14.17 20.49 11.58
CA LEU A 269 13.56 21.61 10.87
C LEU A 269 12.13 21.29 10.39
N LYS A 270 11.89 20.06 9.93
CA LYS A 270 10.51 19.59 9.59
C LYS A 270 9.60 19.66 10.82
N LYS A 271 10.08 19.24 11.99
CA LYS A 271 9.33 19.34 13.26
C LYS A 271 8.99 20.81 13.61
N GLU A 272 9.97 21.70 13.46
CA GLU A 272 9.77 23.13 13.71
C GLU A 272 8.72 23.72 12.78
N ILE A 273 8.80 23.43 11.46
CA ILE A 273 7.82 23.88 10.46
C ILE A 273 6.42 23.34 10.80
N HIS A 274 6.31 22.06 11.14
CA HIS A 274 5.04 21.46 11.55
C HIS A 274 4.43 22.15 12.77
N ALA A 275 5.23 22.38 13.81
CA ALA A 275 4.79 23.04 15.04
C ALA A 275 4.32 24.50 14.76
N CYS A 276 5.04 25.21 13.89
CA CYS A 276 4.66 26.56 13.47
C CYS A 276 3.36 26.56 12.68
N ALA A 277 3.20 25.66 11.72
CA ALA A 277 1.99 25.52 10.92
C ALA A 277 0.76 25.18 11.80
N ASN A 278 0.95 24.29 12.77
CA ASN A 278 -0.11 23.90 13.70
C ASN A 278 -0.59 25.06 14.59
N LYS A 279 0.32 25.88 15.12
CA LYS A 279 -0.04 27.01 15.98
C LYS A 279 -0.94 28.05 15.32
N ILE A 280 -0.84 28.21 14.00
CA ILE A 280 -1.56 29.24 13.24
C ILE A 280 -2.68 28.68 12.39
N TYR A 281 -2.91 27.38 12.46
CA TYR A 281 -3.83 26.64 11.60
C TYR A 281 -5.28 27.18 11.66
N GLU A 282 -5.77 27.58 12.83
CA GLU A 282 -7.14 28.02 13.04
C GLU A 282 -7.39 29.48 12.63
N LEU A 283 -6.34 30.24 12.32
CA LEU A 283 -6.48 31.62 11.86
C LEU A 283 -7.16 31.68 10.48
N ASP A 284 -7.77 32.83 10.15
CA ASP A 284 -8.24 33.05 8.79
C ASP A 284 -7.08 32.96 7.77
N LYS A 285 -7.40 32.71 6.51
CA LYS A 285 -6.39 32.42 5.48
C LYS A 285 -5.36 33.56 5.35
N LYS A 286 -5.78 34.82 5.37
CA LYS A 286 -4.88 35.96 5.19
C LYS A 286 -3.89 36.06 6.36
N GLN A 287 -4.42 36.05 7.58
CA GLN A 287 -3.60 36.11 8.81
C GLN A 287 -2.63 34.94 8.89
N ARG A 288 -3.09 33.73 8.50
CA ARG A 288 -2.31 32.51 8.53
C ARG A 288 -1.13 32.60 7.58
N VAL A 289 -1.35 33.02 6.33
CA VAL A 289 -0.30 33.20 5.31
C VAL A 289 0.69 34.27 5.75
N ASP A 290 0.19 35.44 6.19
CA ASP A 290 1.05 36.56 6.59
C ASP A 290 1.95 36.23 7.78
N LYS A 291 1.43 35.53 8.79
CA LYS A 291 2.23 35.11 9.94
C LYS A 291 3.22 33.98 9.57
N PHE A 292 2.82 33.05 8.69
CA PHE A 292 3.66 31.91 8.34
C PHE A 292 4.90 32.32 7.57
N LYS A 293 4.78 33.18 6.58
CA LYS A 293 5.91 33.63 5.74
C LYS A 293 7.05 34.31 6.52
N GLU A 294 6.72 34.91 7.67
CA GLU A 294 7.72 35.62 8.48
C GLU A 294 8.61 34.70 9.31
N LEU A 295 8.21 33.44 9.50
CA LEU A 295 8.93 32.49 10.35
C LEU A 295 10.23 32.02 9.69
N ASN A 296 11.33 31.98 10.45
CA ASN A 296 12.64 31.58 9.94
C ASN A 296 12.67 30.15 9.39
N CYS A 297 11.95 29.22 10.04
CA CYS A 297 11.82 27.84 9.54
C CYS A 297 11.13 27.80 8.18
N VAL A 298 10.15 28.65 7.94
CA VAL A 298 9.43 28.75 6.66
C VAL A 298 10.29 29.42 5.59
N LYS A 299 11.08 30.44 5.94
CA LYS A 299 12.07 31.05 5.01
C LYS A 299 13.07 30.02 4.52
N LYS A 300 13.51 29.07 5.37
CA LYS A 300 14.37 27.94 4.98
C LYS A 300 13.66 26.97 4.03
N LEU A 301 12.40 26.63 4.29
CA LEU A 301 11.57 25.80 3.41
C LEU A 301 11.41 26.47 2.04
N MET A 302 11.09 27.77 2.00
CA MET A 302 10.94 28.52 0.76
C MET A 302 12.27 28.65 0.00
N HIS A 303 13.37 28.78 0.73
CA HIS A 303 14.70 28.75 0.11
C HIS A 303 14.97 27.42 -0.59
N GLU A 304 14.65 26.30 0.07
CA GLU A 304 14.80 24.98 -0.53
C GLU A 304 13.90 24.83 -1.77
N ALA A 305 12.62 25.15 -1.66
CA ALA A 305 11.68 25.07 -2.79
C ALA A 305 12.15 25.91 -4.01
N ARG A 306 12.76 27.06 -3.79
CA ARG A 306 13.28 27.93 -4.87
C ARG A 306 14.50 27.42 -5.58
N LYS A 307 15.21 26.42 -5.05
CA LYS A 307 16.33 25.78 -5.75
C LYS A 307 15.92 25.15 -7.08
N SER A 308 14.63 24.80 -7.22
CA SER A 308 14.06 24.32 -8.49
C SER A 308 14.02 25.38 -9.60
N GLY A 309 14.39 26.62 -9.32
CA GLY A 309 14.34 27.73 -10.27
C GLY A 309 12.92 28.23 -10.59
N VAL A 310 11.90 27.72 -9.92
CA VAL A 310 10.53 28.17 -10.08
C VAL A 310 10.31 29.42 -9.23
N PHE A 311 9.71 30.45 -9.83
CA PHE A 311 9.32 31.66 -9.10
C PHE A 311 8.04 31.36 -8.31
N PHE A 312 8.17 31.28 -6.99
CA PHE A 312 7.01 31.22 -6.10
C PHE A 312 6.63 32.62 -5.63
N SER A 313 5.34 32.91 -5.66
CA SER A 313 4.84 33.99 -4.84
C SER A 313 5.06 33.63 -3.37
N ASP A 314 5.38 34.60 -2.50
CA ASP A 314 5.57 34.37 -1.05
C ASP A 314 4.26 34.00 -0.29
N VAL A 315 3.31 33.41 -1.02
CA VAL A 315 1.99 33.05 -0.52
C VAL A 315 1.94 31.55 -0.29
N LEU A 316 2.44 31.09 0.86
CA LEU A 316 2.29 29.71 1.31
C LEU A 316 1.21 29.63 2.38
N ASP A 317 0.09 28.98 2.08
CA ASP A 317 -0.87 28.59 3.10
C ASP A 317 -0.33 27.35 3.84
N PRO A 318 -0.07 27.43 5.17
CA PRO A 318 0.41 26.27 5.93
C PRO A 318 -0.52 25.05 5.85
N ASN A 319 -1.80 25.24 5.50
CA ASN A 319 -2.71 24.11 5.27
C ASN A 319 -2.28 23.23 4.10
N ASP A 320 -1.61 23.80 3.09
CA ASP A 320 -1.11 23.06 1.94
C ASP A 320 -0.06 22.01 2.35
N LEU A 321 0.67 22.25 3.45
CA LEU A 321 1.63 21.30 3.99
C LEU A 321 0.96 20.05 4.59
N PHE A 322 -0.33 20.11 4.90
CA PHE A 322 -1.09 18.98 5.41
C PHE A 322 -1.96 18.31 4.34
N GLU A 323 -1.92 18.79 3.10
CA GLU A 323 -2.70 18.21 2.02
C GLU A 323 -2.01 16.98 1.42
N PHE A 324 -2.84 16.04 0.92
CA PHE A 324 -2.43 14.92 0.09
C PHE A 324 -2.82 15.23 -1.34
N ASN A 325 -1.92 15.07 -2.28
CA ASN A 325 -2.18 15.40 -3.67
C ASN A 325 -1.82 14.23 -4.59
N ILE A 326 -2.70 13.94 -5.56
CA ILE A 326 -2.31 13.14 -6.71
C ILE A 326 -1.59 14.09 -7.66
N CYS A 327 -0.36 13.74 -8.04
CA CYS A 327 0.46 14.52 -8.93
C CYS A 327 0.91 13.72 -10.15
N LEU A 328 0.86 14.39 -11.30
CA LEU A 328 1.31 13.84 -12.57
C LEU A 328 2.74 14.35 -12.83
N PRO A 329 3.74 13.44 -12.87
CA PRO A 329 5.11 13.79 -13.19
C PRO A 329 5.28 14.15 -14.67
N LEU A 330 6.44 14.73 -15.03
CA LEU A 330 6.88 14.76 -16.41
C LEU A 330 7.12 13.33 -16.92
N LYS A 331 6.73 13.07 -18.16
CA LYS A 331 6.95 11.80 -18.83
C LYS A 331 8.32 11.77 -19.52
N ASN A 332 9.36 12.06 -18.75
CA ASN A 332 10.76 12.08 -19.20
C ASN A 332 11.55 10.82 -18.88
N ASN A 333 10.90 9.86 -18.21
CA ASN A 333 11.48 8.59 -17.80
C ASN A 333 10.61 7.45 -18.36
N ASP A 334 11.25 6.48 -19.03
CA ASP A 334 10.59 5.35 -19.67
C ASP A 334 9.74 4.52 -18.69
N ARG A 335 10.19 4.39 -17.44
CA ARG A 335 9.44 3.68 -16.40
C ARG A 335 8.10 4.36 -16.10
N ILE A 336 8.10 5.69 -15.99
CA ILE A 336 6.86 6.46 -15.78
C ILE A 336 5.91 6.29 -16.97
N MET A 337 6.46 6.33 -18.19
CA MET A 337 5.66 6.16 -19.41
C MET A 337 5.06 4.77 -19.49
N ASN A 338 5.86 3.73 -19.31
CA ASN A 338 5.43 2.35 -19.45
C ASN A 338 4.41 1.93 -18.36
N GLN A 339 4.56 2.47 -17.16
CA GLN A 339 3.65 2.22 -16.05
C GLN A 339 2.46 3.17 -16.02
N SER A 340 2.39 4.16 -16.91
CA SER A 340 1.42 5.27 -16.84
C SER A 340 1.38 5.91 -15.46
N GLY A 341 2.58 6.16 -14.92
CA GLY A 341 2.82 6.49 -13.52
C GLY A 341 2.28 7.85 -13.11
N ALA A 342 1.75 7.90 -11.91
CA ALA A 342 1.42 9.09 -11.15
C ALA A 342 1.82 8.84 -9.68
N PHE A 343 1.80 9.88 -8.87
CA PHE A 343 2.21 9.76 -7.46
C PHE A 343 1.18 10.38 -6.53
N ILE A 344 1.09 9.82 -5.31
CA ILE A 344 0.49 10.54 -4.20
C ILE A 344 1.64 11.17 -3.41
N SER A 345 1.64 12.52 -3.37
CA SER A 345 2.56 13.34 -2.61
C SER A 345 1.85 13.91 -1.37
N TYR A 346 2.60 14.12 -0.29
CA TYR A 346 2.10 14.71 0.94
C TYR A 346 3.20 15.53 1.63
N GLY A 347 2.81 16.50 2.45
CA GLY A 347 3.75 17.18 3.34
C GLY A 347 3.83 16.49 4.71
N PHE A 348 2.83 16.72 5.57
CA PHE A 348 2.72 16.11 6.89
C PHE A 348 1.47 15.24 7.00
N THR A 349 1.56 14.15 7.78
CA THR A 349 0.49 13.16 7.92
C THR A 349 -0.60 13.59 8.88
N ASN A 350 -0.27 14.38 9.89
CA ASN A 350 -1.18 14.80 10.92
C ASN A 350 -1.08 16.32 11.14
N LYS A 351 -2.20 16.99 11.41
CA LYS A 351 -2.25 18.44 11.67
C LYS A 351 -1.83 18.77 13.10
N SER A 352 -2.32 18.02 14.07
CA SER A 352 -2.16 18.34 15.49
C SER A 352 -0.84 17.86 16.07
N THR A 353 -0.27 16.78 15.56
CA THR A 353 0.87 16.12 16.17
C THR A 353 1.89 15.65 15.13
N PHE A 354 3.13 16.00 15.35
CA PHE A 354 4.27 15.39 14.67
C PHE A 354 4.72 14.19 15.51
N HIS A 355 4.45 12.99 15.02
CA HIS A 355 4.69 11.79 15.81
C HIS A 355 6.16 11.38 15.79
N LYS A 356 6.65 10.94 16.95
CA LYS A 356 8.02 10.43 17.09
C LYS A 356 8.15 8.95 16.63
N LYS A 357 7.06 8.19 16.74
CA LYS A 357 7.00 6.77 16.33
C LYS A 357 6.45 6.65 14.93
N ILE A 358 7.15 5.87 14.12
CA ILE A 358 6.80 5.73 12.69
C ILE A 358 5.43 5.06 12.49
N GLU A 359 5.02 4.14 13.35
CA GLU A 359 3.75 3.44 13.26
C GLU A 359 2.56 4.42 13.36
N LYS A 360 2.69 5.46 14.19
CA LYS A 360 1.68 6.52 14.31
C LYS A 360 1.64 7.41 13.08
N GLU A 361 2.78 7.70 12.47
CA GLU A 361 2.86 8.42 11.19
C GLU A 361 2.24 7.60 10.06
N GLN A 362 2.52 6.30 9.99
CA GLN A 362 1.91 5.38 9.03
C GLN A 362 0.40 5.32 9.19
N SER A 363 -0.09 5.17 10.42
CA SER A 363 -1.52 5.15 10.72
C SER A 363 -2.21 6.46 10.31
N GLY A 364 -1.62 7.61 10.64
CA GLY A 364 -2.11 8.93 10.23
C GLY A 364 -2.13 9.09 8.70
N TYR A 365 -1.10 8.60 8.02
CA TYR A 365 -1.01 8.59 6.56
C TYR A 365 -2.15 7.77 5.95
N LEU A 366 -2.31 6.52 6.35
CA LEU A 366 -3.34 5.62 5.82
C LEU A 366 -4.76 6.16 6.04
N GLN A 367 -5.03 6.68 7.23
CA GLN A 367 -6.34 7.27 7.53
C GLN A 367 -6.66 8.43 6.59
N ARG A 368 -5.71 9.31 6.33
CA ARG A 368 -5.90 10.45 5.43
C ARG A 368 -5.99 10.04 3.97
N LEU A 369 -5.13 9.10 3.53
CA LEU A 369 -5.16 8.53 2.20
C LEU A 369 -6.54 7.94 1.89
N ASN A 370 -7.03 7.07 2.77
CA ASN A 370 -8.31 6.39 2.61
C ASN A 370 -9.49 7.38 2.65
N ARG A 371 -9.44 8.38 3.52
CA ARG A 371 -10.49 9.39 3.59
C ARG A 371 -10.58 10.22 2.31
N LYS A 372 -9.42 10.59 1.72
CA LYS A 372 -9.37 11.53 0.59
C LYS A 372 -9.53 10.84 -0.76
N PHE A 373 -8.93 9.67 -0.95
CA PHE A 373 -8.79 9.05 -2.27
C PHE A 373 -9.34 7.64 -2.40
N ALA A 374 -9.59 6.90 -1.30
CA ALA A 374 -10.10 5.55 -1.45
C ALA A 374 -11.44 5.55 -2.22
N TYR A 375 -11.52 4.70 -3.23
CA TYR A 375 -12.73 4.52 -4.00
C TYR A 375 -13.83 3.89 -3.16
N LYS A 376 -15.02 4.47 -3.23
CA LYS A 376 -16.18 4.03 -2.47
C LYS A 376 -17.39 3.96 -3.36
N VAL A 377 -18.20 2.93 -3.17
CA VAL A 377 -19.50 2.76 -3.81
C VAL A 377 -20.55 2.83 -2.72
N ASN A 378 -21.52 3.73 -2.84
CA ASN A 378 -22.53 3.97 -1.80
C ASN A 378 -21.94 4.23 -0.41
N LYS A 379 -20.84 4.97 -0.34
CA LYS A 379 -20.03 5.24 0.86
C LYS A 379 -19.31 4.03 1.46
N GLU A 380 -19.41 2.85 0.85
CA GLU A 380 -18.73 1.63 1.26
C GLU A 380 -17.37 1.50 0.58
N LEU A 381 -16.34 1.09 1.33
CA LEU A 381 -15.03 0.81 0.79
C LEU A 381 -15.10 -0.43 -0.12
N VAL A 382 -14.52 -0.33 -1.32
CA VAL A 382 -14.46 -1.46 -2.26
C VAL A 382 -13.04 -2.00 -2.31
N ARG A 383 -12.92 -3.31 -2.16
CA ARG A 383 -11.64 -4.04 -2.29
C ARG A 383 -11.69 -4.97 -3.50
N TYR A 384 -10.58 -5.07 -4.20
CA TYR A 384 -10.42 -5.93 -5.38
C TYR A 384 -9.28 -6.91 -5.13
N ILE A 385 -9.63 -8.16 -4.87
CA ILE A 385 -8.68 -9.21 -4.46
C ILE A 385 -8.32 -10.06 -5.67
N VAL A 386 -7.04 -10.32 -5.84
CA VAL A 386 -6.47 -11.24 -6.84
C VAL A 386 -6.05 -12.53 -6.12
N PRO A 387 -6.83 -13.63 -6.23
CA PRO A 387 -6.49 -14.88 -5.59
C PRO A 387 -5.11 -15.39 -6.02
N CYS A 388 -4.35 -15.96 -5.11
CA CYS A 388 -3.05 -16.54 -5.42
C CYS A 388 -3.11 -17.59 -6.53
N SER A 389 -4.19 -18.38 -6.56
CA SER A 389 -4.46 -19.38 -7.61
C SER A 389 -4.67 -18.77 -9.01
N SER A 390 -5.06 -17.49 -9.09
CA SER A 390 -5.31 -16.79 -10.35
C SER A 390 -4.10 -16.01 -10.87
N LYS A 391 -3.08 -15.77 -10.03
CA LYS A 391 -1.91 -14.95 -10.38
C LYS A 391 -1.20 -15.43 -11.63
N ALA A 392 -0.90 -16.72 -11.74
CA ALA A 392 -0.19 -17.28 -12.90
C ALA A 392 -0.99 -17.12 -14.19
N LYS A 393 -2.31 -17.37 -14.15
CA LYS A 393 -3.21 -17.20 -15.30
C LYS A 393 -3.24 -15.74 -15.75
N ILE A 394 -3.46 -14.81 -14.82
CA ILE A 394 -3.51 -13.37 -15.11
C ILE A 394 -2.16 -12.91 -15.68
N ARG A 395 -1.05 -13.37 -15.11
CA ARG A 395 0.29 -13.02 -15.59
C ARG A 395 0.50 -13.43 -17.05
N LYS A 396 0.06 -14.64 -17.41
CA LYS A 396 0.12 -15.13 -18.80
C LYS A 396 -0.73 -14.25 -19.74
N GLN A 397 -1.95 -13.93 -19.36
CA GLN A 397 -2.83 -13.05 -20.14
C GLN A 397 -2.21 -11.64 -20.33
N LEU A 398 -1.60 -11.07 -19.28
CA LEU A 398 -0.90 -9.79 -19.37
C LEU A 398 0.30 -9.87 -20.31
N GLU A 399 1.05 -10.96 -20.29
CA GLU A 399 2.21 -11.16 -21.18
C GLU A 399 1.78 -11.24 -22.65
N GLU A 400 0.68 -11.91 -22.96
CA GLU A 400 0.07 -11.97 -24.30
C GLU A 400 -0.37 -10.58 -24.79
N MET A 401 -0.72 -9.67 -23.88
CA MET A 401 -1.03 -8.26 -24.16
C MET A 401 0.20 -7.34 -24.19
N GLY A 402 1.41 -7.89 -24.04
CA GLY A 402 2.65 -7.11 -24.00
C GLY A 402 2.94 -6.45 -22.64
N ILE A 403 2.16 -6.74 -21.60
CA ILE A 403 2.42 -6.25 -20.25
C ILE A 403 3.27 -7.28 -19.49
N ASN A 404 4.56 -7.13 -19.58
CA ASN A 404 5.53 -8.05 -19.00
C ASN A 404 6.64 -7.30 -18.26
N GLN A 405 7.51 -8.03 -17.58
CA GLN A 405 8.58 -7.44 -16.78
C GLN A 405 9.55 -6.58 -17.59
N GLY A 406 9.85 -6.97 -18.84
CA GLY A 406 10.74 -6.20 -19.71
C GLY A 406 10.14 -4.86 -20.18
N ASN A 407 8.81 -4.77 -20.27
CA ASN A 407 8.12 -3.54 -20.65
C ASN A 407 7.82 -2.66 -19.42
N ILE A 408 7.39 -3.25 -18.31
CA ILE A 408 7.11 -2.52 -17.07
C ILE A 408 8.39 -1.93 -16.46
N TYR A 409 9.51 -2.65 -16.56
CA TYR A 409 10.83 -2.20 -16.11
C TYR A 409 11.75 -2.02 -17.31
N PRO A 410 11.85 -0.82 -17.88
CA PRO A 410 12.62 -0.57 -19.09
C PRO A 410 14.14 -0.58 -18.90
N ASP A 411 14.61 -0.69 -17.65
CA ASP A 411 16.02 -0.77 -17.32
C ASP A 411 16.70 -1.95 -18.02
N ILE A 412 17.86 -1.73 -18.61
CA ILE A 412 18.56 -2.73 -19.42
C ILE A 412 18.86 -4.01 -18.64
N GLU A 413 19.19 -3.88 -17.35
CA GLU A 413 19.46 -5.03 -16.47
C GLU A 413 18.20 -5.88 -16.25
N LYS A 414 17.05 -5.23 -16.01
CA LYS A 414 15.76 -5.90 -15.82
C LYS A 414 15.26 -6.56 -17.10
N ARG A 415 15.44 -5.88 -18.25
CA ARG A 415 15.14 -6.45 -19.57
C ARG A 415 16.02 -7.68 -19.88
N ALA A 416 17.31 -7.58 -19.62
CA ALA A 416 18.24 -8.68 -19.82
C ALA A 416 17.88 -9.91 -18.93
N ALA A 417 17.51 -9.65 -17.67
CA ALA A 417 17.04 -10.68 -16.76
C ALA A 417 15.76 -11.37 -17.28
N TYR A 418 14.78 -10.60 -17.74
CA TYR A 418 13.54 -11.11 -18.33
C TYR A 418 13.79 -11.93 -19.60
N ILE A 419 14.66 -11.45 -20.51
CA ILE A 419 15.03 -12.17 -21.73
C ILE A 419 15.67 -13.51 -21.36
N LYS A 420 16.62 -13.51 -20.41
CA LYS A 420 17.28 -14.74 -19.96
C LYS A 420 16.29 -15.77 -19.39
N GLU A 421 15.28 -15.30 -18.64
CA GLU A 421 14.24 -16.17 -18.09
C GLU A 421 13.38 -16.81 -19.19
N LYS A 422 13.06 -16.06 -20.25
CA LYS A 422 12.26 -16.53 -21.38
C LYS A 422 12.92 -17.68 -22.18
N PHE A 423 14.25 -17.79 -22.11
CA PHE A 423 15.02 -18.84 -22.80
C PHE A 423 15.51 -19.94 -21.86
N ARG A 424 14.99 -20.03 -20.69
CA ARG A 424 15.28 -21.04 -19.67
C ARG A 424 14.22 -22.15 -19.68
#